data_9cf5cbdae57ea73518d350f8904bf58d
#
_entry.id   9cf5cbdae57ea73518d350f8904bf58d
#
_cell.length_a   1.000
_cell.length_b   1.000
_cell.length_c   1.000
_cell.angle_alpha   90.00
_cell.angle_beta   90.00
_cell.angle_gamma   90.00
#
_symmetry.space_group_name_H-M   'P 1'
#
loop_
_entity.id
_entity.type
_entity.pdbx_description
1 polymer ?
#
loop_
_entity_poly.entity_id
_entity_poly.type
_entity_poly.pdbx_seq_one_letter_code
_entity_poly.pdbx_strand_id
1 'polypeptide(L)'
;MKRQVFGLIFIVWARFFGLFVILPVLSAYASGEAWQIGLAVGAYALSQIIFAAPFGHLSDKIGRKKALALGIAIYGLGSVLCAIFSDSIYLLILGRFIQGAGAVGAVASAFIADIVPENSRSKYMALLGLGVGMAFVLAMISSPIIASYLGLSALFWLCALLCVISAVILLGLAEPEKHEHNETTTTYELIKNKNVRILSLSNFFQKMFLNAFFVSIGLVLVGQMGFERASLWQIYALCAVFGFFSMGVAGFLGDAKGKAKELFFASVIIFALSLLVFLISPSFENILFAFVGAVLFFIAFSLGEPILQSQMSKLTKAKRGVALGVLNACGYGGSFVGSLLGASYFAPYVM
;
A
#
# COMPACT_ATOMS: atom_id res chain seq x y z
N MET A 1 -26.51 9.38 4.24
CA MET A 1 -25.79 8.14 3.92
C MET A 1 -24.88 8.26 2.69
N LYS A 2 -25.35 8.40 1.45
CA LYS A 2 -24.47 8.43 0.25
C LYS A 2 -23.32 9.46 0.37
N ARG A 3 -23.60 10.70 0.74
CA ARG A 3 -22.60 11.77 0.90
C ARG A 3 -21.53 11.41 1.93
N GLN A 4 -21.88 10.79 3.04
CA GLN A 4 -20.94 10.36 4.07
C GLN A 4 -20.02 9.25 3.56
N VAL A 5 -20.57 8.24 2.86
CA VAL A 5 -19.76 7.15 2.31
C VAL A 5 -18.78 7.65 1.26
N PHE A 6 -19.20 8.53 0.34
CA PHE A 6 -18.28 9.09 -0.65
C PHE A 6 -17.18 9.95 0.00
N GLY A 7 -17.51 10.71 1.05
CA GLY A 7 -16.51 11.46 1.82
C GLY A 7 -15.46 10.53 2.46
N LEU A 8 -15.89 9.42 3.06
CA LEU A 8 -14.98 8.44 3.64
C LEU A 8 -14.15 7.72 2.57
N ILE A 9 -14.74 7.37 1.42
CA ILE A 9 -14.01 6.79 0.29
C ILE A 9 -12.93 7.75 -0.21
N PHE A 10 -13.24 9.06 -0.31
CA PHE A 10 -12.24 10.07 -0.67
C PHE A 10 -11.10 10.14 0.35
N ILE A 11 -11.39 10.14 1.66
CA ILE A 11 -10.37 10.17 2.73
C ILE A 11 -9.44 8.94 2.61
N VAL A 12 -9.99 7.76 2.35
CA VAL A 12 -9.21 6.54 2.14
C VAL A 12 -8.39 6.64 0.84
N TRP A 13 -9.02 7.11 -0.24
CA TRP A 13 -8.35 7.33 -1.52
C TRP A 13 -7.16 8.29 -1.37
N ALA A 14 -7.36 9.44 -0.74
CA ALA A 14 -6.32 10.45 -0.52
C ALA A 14 -5.13 9.89 0.27
N ARG A 15 -5.41 9.12 1.32
CA ARG A 15 -4.38 8.47 2.12
C ARG A 15 -3.60 7.42 1.31
N PHE A 16 -4.28 6.55 0.55
CA PHE A 16 -3.60 5.55 -0.27
C PHE A 16 -2.87 6.15 -1.46
N PHE A 17 -3.42 7.20 -2.07
CA PHE A 17 -2.72 7.98 -3.08
C PHE A 17 -1.42 8.56 -2.51
N GLY A 18 -1.48 9.19 -1.33
CA GLY A 18 -0.30 9.73 -0.68
C GLY A 18 0.74 8.66 -0.28
N LEU A 19 0.32 7.43 0.04
CA LEU A 19 1.23 6.31 0.25
C LEU A 19 1.91 5.91 -1.07
N PHE A 20 1.11 5.71 -2.11
CA PHE A 20 1.58 5.17 -3.38
C PHE A 20 2.38 6.19 -4.20
N VAL A 21 2.11 7.50 -4.06
CA VAL A 21 2.82 8.55 -4.80
C VAL A 21 4.29 8.69 -4.35
N ILE A 22 4.63 8.24 -3.15
CA ILE A 22 6.00 8.30 -2.63
C ILE A 22 6.82 7.06 -3.02
N LEU A 23 6.20 5.87 -3.05
CA LEU A 23 6.90 4.60 -3.23
C LEU A 23 7.77 4.52 -4.49
N PRO A 24 7.30 4.94 -5.70
CA PRO A 24 8.05 4.77 -6.93
C PRO A 24 9.30 5.64 -7.03
N VAL A 25 9.34 6.75 -6.30
CA VAL A 25 10.37 7.78 -6.49
C VAL A 25 11.28 7.94 -5.29
N LEU A 26 10.88 7.47 -4.11
CA LEU A 26 11.66 7.70 -2.90
C LEU A 26 13.09 7.19 -3.03
N SER A 27 13.29 5.99 -3.58
CA SER A 27 14.61 5.40 -3.78
C SER A 27 15.45 6.12 -4.84
N ALA A 28 14.81 6.75 -5.83
CA ALA A 28 15.51 7.47 -6.91
C ALA A 28 15.85 8.92 -6.57
N TYR A 29 15.21 9.50 -5.57
CA TYR A 29 15.34 10.93 -5.23
C TYR A 29 15.88 11.19 -3.81
N ALA A 30 15.77 10.24 -2.87
CA ALA A 30 16.32 10.41 -1.53
C ALA A 30 17.85 10.32 -1.55
N SER A 31 18.51 11.22 -0.81
CA SER A 31 19.96 11.22 -0.62
C SER A 31 20.33 10.47 0.64
N GLY A 32 21.22 9.48 0.54
CA GLY A 32 21.66 8.68 1.69
C GLY A 32 22.23 7.34 1.28
N GLU A 33 22.75 6.59 2.25
CA GLU A 33 23.17 5.21 2.03
C GLU A 33 21.98 4.30 1.71
N ALA A 34 22.20 3.23 0.96
CA ALA A 34 21.14 2.33 0.51
C ALA A 34 20.26 1.82 1.66
N TRP A 35 20.85 1.41 2.81
CA TRP A 35 20.08 0.96 3.96
C TRP A 35 19.21 2.07 4.59
N GLN A 36 19.66 3.32 4.55
CA GLN A 36 18.88 4.48 5.03
C GLN A 36 17.68 4.73 4.12
N ILE A 37 17.88 4.65 2.81
CA ILE A 37 16.79 4.75 1.81
C ILE A 37 15.77 3.63 2.02
N GLY A 38 16.24 2.39 2.19
CA GLY A 38 15.40 1.26 2.50
C GLY A 38 14.60 1.46 3.80
N LEU A 39 15.23 2.02 4.83
CA LEU A 39 14.58 2.34 6.09
C LEU A 39 13.56 3.47 5.92
N ALA A 40 13.83 4.49 5.12
CA ALA A 40 12.88 5.57 4.83
C ALA A 40 11.59 5.05 4.13
N VAL A 41 11.74 4.10 3.21
CA VAL A 41 10.59 3.41 2.60
C VAL A 41 9.87 2.55 3.65
N GLY A 42 10.60 1.75 4.43
CA GLY A 42 10.07 0.77 5.37
C GLY A 42 9.49 1.37 6.65
N ALA A 43 9.96 2.51 7.10
CA ALA A 43 9.55 3.15 8.36
C ALA A 43 8.03 3.36 8.46
N TYR A 44 7.40 3.69 7.34
CA TYR A 44 5.94 3.77 7.24
C TYR A 44 5.26 2.43 7.56
N ALA A 45 5.73 1.33 7.00
CA ALA A 45 5.17 0.01 7.21
C ALA A 45 5.41 -0.49 8.64
N LEU A 46 6.61 -0.24 9.18
CA LEU A 46 6.94 -0.55 10.58
C LEU A 46 5.98 0.15 11.55
N SER A 47 5.73 1.43 11.33
CA SER A 47 4.79 2.21 12.12
C SER A 47 3.36 1.68 12.02
N GLN A 48 2.91 1.24 10.83
CA GLN A 48 1.60 0.61 10.64
C GLN A 48 1.44 -0.68 11.46
N ILE A 49 2.49 -1.52 11.57
CA ILE A 49 2.44 -2.73 12.41
C ILE A 49 2.16 -2.36 13.86
N ILE A 50 2.85 -1.33 14.35
CA ILE A 50 2.78 -0.92 15.76
C ILE A 50 1.44 -0.26 16.08
N PHE A 51 0.96 0.64 15.21
CA PHE A 51 -0.14 1.55 15.53
C PHE A 51 -1.50 1.15 14.96
N ALA A 52 -1.59 0.25 13.97
CA ALA A 52 -2.88 -0.09 13.34
C ALA A 52 -3.89 -0.69 14.33
N ALA A 53 -3.45 -1.63 15.18
CA ALA A 53 -4.33 -2.25 16.19
C ALA A 53 -4.68 -1.28 17.34
N PRO A 54 -3.72 -0.55 17.95
CA PRO A 54 -4.05 0.49 18.92
C PRO A 54 -5.02 1.55 18.41
N PHE A 55 -4.88 2.00 17.15
CA PHE A 55 -5.81 2.95 16.53
C PHE A 55 -7.22 2.37 16.35
N GLY A 56 -7.33 1.10 16.00
CA GLY A 56 -8.60 0.39 15.96
C GLY A 56 -9.32 0.45 17.30
N HIS A 57 -8.64 0.02 18.37
CA HIS A 57 -9.19 0.07 19.73
C HIS A 57 -9.48 1.50 20.23
N LEU A 58 -8.63 2.46 19.87
CA LEU A 58 -8.87 3.86 20.19
C LEU A 58 -10.16 4.34 19.53
N SER A 59 -10.39 3.98 18.26
CA SER A 59 -11.59 4.38 17.51
C SER A 59 -12.89 3.82 18.10
N ASP A 60 -12.83 2.65 18.72
CA ASP A 60 -13.97 2.07 19.45
C ASP A 60 -14.29 2.84 20.75
N LYS A 61 -13.26 3.40 21.41
CA LYS A 61 -13.39 4.15 22.66
C LYS A 61 -13.83 5.60 22.46
N ILE A 62 -13.10 6.35 21.61
CA ILE A 62 -13.31 7.81 21.46
C ILE A 62 -14.30 8.17 20.34
N GLY A 63 -14.71 7.18 19.54
CA GLY A 63 -15.55 7.34 18.35
C GLY A 63 -14.77 7.35 17.05
N ARG A 64 -15.43 6.96 15.96
CA ARG A 64 -14.80 6.79 14.63
C ARG A 64 -14.28 8.11 14.07
N LYS A 65 -15.09 9.16 14.14
CA LYS A 65 -14.75 10.48 13.58
C LYS A 65 -13.55 11.11 14.29
N LYS A 66 -13.52 11.06 15.64
CA LYS A 66 -12.40 11.60 16.41
C LYS A 66 -11.09 10.84 16.16
N ALA A 67 -11.15 9.50 16.13
CA ALA A 67 -9.99 8.68 15.82
C ALA A 67 -9.48 8.94 14.39
N LEU A 68 -10.39 9.08 13.43
CA LEU A 68 -10.05 9.39 12.05
C LEU A 68 -9.40 10.78 11.92
N ALA A 69 -9.92 11.78 12.65
CA ALA A 69 -9.33 13.12 12.70
C ALA A 69 -7.90 13.09 13.26
N LEU A 70 -7.68 12.34 14.35
CA LEU A 70 -6.35 12.17 14.93
C LEU A 70 -5.40 11.48 13.93
N GLY A 71 -5.86 10.43 13.26
CA GLY A 71 -5.07 9.73 12.24
C GLY A 71 -4.68 10.62 11.07
N ILE A 72 -5.60 11.43 10.55
CA ILE A 72 -5.34 12.42 9.48
C ILE A 72 -4.32 13.47 9.97
N ALA A 73 -4.47 13.97 11.20
CA ALA A 73 -3.54 14.94 11.76
C ALA A 73 -2.13 14.39 11.89
N ILE A 74 -1.96 13.16 12.42
CA ILE A 74 -0.66 12.49 12.54
C ILE A 74 -0.04 12.25 11.16
N TYR A 75 -0.84 11.73 10.21
CA TYR A 75 -0.38 11.51 8.83
C TYR A 75 0.06 12.84 8.19
N GLY A 76 -0.73 13.91 8.38
CA GLY A 76 -0.42 15.25 7.89
C GLY A 76 0.86 15.84 8.48
N LEU A 77 1.05 15.72 9.80
CA LEU A 77 2.29 16.15 10.49
C LEU A 77 3.51 15.41 9.94
N GLY A 78 3.44 14.09 9.77
CA GLY A 78 4.51 13.33 9.16
C GLY A 78 4.79 13.76 7.72
N SER A 79 3.75 14.09 6.95
CA SER A 79 3.90 14.59 5.57
C SER A 79 4.58 15.96 5.53
N VAL A 80 4.20 16.90 6.40
CA VAL A 80 4.84 18.22 6.51
C VAL A 80 6.30 18.09 6.92
N LEU A 81 6.60 17.20 7.89
CA LEU A 81 7.98 16.96 8.31
C LEU A 81 8.84 16.43 7.16
N CYS A 82 8.35 15.45 6.41
CA CYS A 82 9.02 14.94 5.22
C CYS A 82 9.19 16.02 4.14
N ALA A 83 8.21 16.91 3.96
CA ALA A 83 8.25 17.95 2.95
C ALA A 83 9.31 19.01 3.26
N ILE A 84 9.40 19.45 4.52
CA ILE A 84 10.37 20.49 4.95
C ILE A 84 11.79 19.92 4.96
N PHE A 85 11.97 18.66 5.37
CA PHE A 85 13.27 18.04 5.59
C PHE A 85 13.56 16.91 4.59
N SER A 86 13.09 17.04 3.35
CA SER A 86 13.30 16.04 2.30
C SER A 86 14.77 15.71 2.02
N ASP A 87 15.69 16.65 2.28
CA ASP A 87 17.12 16.51 2.07
C ASP A 87 17.84 15.80 3.23
N SER A 88 17.20 15.71 4.40
CA SER A 88 17.74 15.01 5.57
C SER A 88 17.17 13.62 5.68
N ILE A 89 17.96 12.59 5.37
CA ILE A 89 17.50 11.19 5.39
C ILE A 89 16.96 10.78 6.76
N TYR A 90 17.55 11.23 7.86
CA TYR A 90 17.10 10.88 9.22
C TYR A 90 15.75 11.50 9.56
N LEU A 91 15.53 12.78 9.19
CA LEU A 91 14.24 13.45 9.39
C LEU A 91 13.18 12.90 8.44
N LEU A 92 13.56 12.48 7.25
CA LEU A 92 12.69 11.78 6.31
C LEU A 92 12.23 10.44 6.88
N ILE A 93 13.13 9.64 7.45
CA ILE A 93 12.80 8.38 8.15
C ILE A 93 11.82 8.64 9.31
N LEU A 94 12.10 9.64 10.14
CA LEU A 94 11.23 10.02 11.25
C LEU A 94 9.83 10.46 10.77
N GLY A 95 9.80 11.33 9.75
CA GLY A 95 8.54 11.80 9.17
C GLY A 95 7.72 10.66 8.55
N ARG A 96 8.38 9.71 7.87
CA ARG A 96 7.75 8.49 7.34
C ARG A 96 7.19 7.60 8.44
N PHE A 97 7.90 7.47 9.55
CA PHE A 97 7.42 6.72 10.72
C PHE A 97 6.19 7.40 11.33
N ILE A 98 6.22 8.72 11.54
CA ILE A 98 5.06 9.49 12.04
C ILE A 98 3.88 9.38 11.05
N GLN A 99 4.13 9.52 9.74
CA GLN A 99 3.13 9.38 8.70
C GLN A 99 2.42 8.02 8.76
N GLY A 100 3.19 6.94 8.99
CA GLY A 100 2.65 5.59 9.14
C GLY A 100 1.80 5.41 10.41
N ALA A 101 2.11 6.11 11.50
CA ALA A 101 1.34 6.03 12.75
C ALA A 101 -0.11 6.50 12.60
N GLY A 102 -0.41 7.36 11.61
CA GLY A 102 -1.78 7.75 11.28
C GLY A 102 -2.56 6.63 10.59
N ALA A 103 -3.06 5.65 11.32
CA ALA A 103 -3.72 4.44 10.82
C ALA A 103 -5.16 4.70 10.28
N VAL A 104 -5.30 5.67 9.39
CA VAL A 104 -6.57 6.15 8.81
C VAL A 104 -7.37 5.05 8.11
N GLY A 105 -6.71 4.14 7.41
CA GLY A 105 -7.39 3.16 6.53
C GLY A 105 -8.29 2.18 7.28
N ALA A 106 -7.83 1.65 8.41
CA ALA A 106 -8.60 0.71 9.23
C ALA A 106 -9.82 1.38 9.85
N VAL A 107 -9.62 2.58 10.43
CA VAL A 107 -10.69 3.36 11.08
C VAL A 107 -11.76 3.79 10.06
N ALA A 108 -11.35 4.27 8.87
CA ALA A 108 -12.29 4.68 7.83
C ALA A 108 -13.10 3.50 7.26
N SER A 109 -12.47 2.32 7.11
CA SER A 109 -13.18 1.11 6.69
C SER A 109 -14.20 0.66 7.71
N ALA A 110 -13.86 0.71 9.01
CA ALA A 110 -14.78 0.43 10.10
C ALA A 110 -15.94 1.44 10.11
N PHE A 111 -15.65 2.73 9.94
CA PHE A 111 -16.65 3.78 9.87
C PHE A 111 -17.66 3.52 8.73
N ILE A 112 -17.19 3.16 7.54
CA ILE A 112 -18.07 2.80 6.41
C ILE A 112 -18.94 1.60 6.79
N ALA A 113 -18.37 0.57 7.44
CA ALA A 113 -19.10 -0.61 7.86
C ALA A 113 -20.21 -0.29 8.89
N ASP A 114 -19.98 0.71 9.75
CA ASP A 114 -20.94 1.11 10.78
C ASP A 114 -22.13 1.92 10.21
N ILE A 115 -21.92 2.72 9.12
CA ILE A 115 -22.99 3.58 8.55
C ILE A 115 -23.77 2.94 7.40
N VAL A 116 -23.29 1.82 6.86
CA VAL A 116 -23.88 1.16 5.68
C VAL A 116 -24.70 -0.06 6.10
N PRO A 117 -25.95 -0.21 5.62
CA PRO A 117 -26.77 -1.41 5.86
C PRO A 117 -26.04 -2.69 5.43
N GLU A 118 -26.24 -3.76 6.18
CA GLU A 118 -25.52 -5.03 6.00
C GLU A 118 -25.69 -5.60 4.57
N ASN A 119 -26.86 -5.49 3.99
CA ASN A 119 -27.17 -5.93 2.62
C ASN A 119 -26.40 -5.16 1.52
N SER A 120 -25.94 -3.94 1.81
CA SER A 120 -25.22 -3.07 0.88
C SER A 120 -23.72 -2.97 1.19
N ARG A 121 -23.26 -3.52 2.32
CA ARG A 121 -21.87 -3.41 2.82
C ARG A 121 -20.86 -3.90 1.79
N SER A 122 -21.08 -5.05 1.16
CA SER A 122 -20.19 -5.60 0.13
C SER A 122 -20.00 -4.65 -1.06
N LYS A 123 -21.08 -4.00 -1.51
CA LYS A 123 -21.04 -3.03 -2.61
C LYS A 123 -20.15 -1.83 -2.28
N TYR A 124 -20.29 -1.26 -1.08
CA TYR A 124 -19.50 -0.09 -0.68
C TYR A 124 -18.05 -0.44 -0.35
N MET A 125 -17.79 -1.65 0.15
CA MET A 125 -16.41 -2.14 0.31
C MET A 125 -15.73 -2.40 -1.04
N ALA A 126 -16.47 -2.88 -2.05
CA ALA A 126 -15.95 -2.98 -3.41
C ALA A 126 -15.64 -1.60 -4.01
N LEU A 127 -16.51 -0.60 -3.79
CA LEU A 127 -16.27 0.77 -4.23
C LEU A 127 -15.06 1.40 -3.54
N LEU A 128 -14.84 1.11 -2.25
CA LEU A 128 -13.63 1.50 -1.52
C LEU A 128 -12.37 0.87 -2.16
N GLY A 129 -12.42 -0.42 -2.48
CA GLY A 129 -11.33 -1.11 -3.16
C GLY A 129 -11.02 -0.53 -4.54
N LEU A 130 -12.04 -0.19 -5.32
CA LEU A 130 -11.88 0.53 -6.60
C LEU A 130 -11.20 1.88 -6.39
N GLY A 131 -11.59 2.64 -5.36
CA GLY A 131 -10.95 3.91 -5.00
C GLY A 131 -9.46 3.73 -4.70
N VAL A 132 -9.09 2.70 -3.93
CA VAL A 132 -7.68 2.38 -3.63
C VAL A 132 -6.92 1.98 -4.91
N GLY A 133 -7.53 1.18 -5.79
CA GLY A 133 -6.93 0.81 -7.07
C GLY A 133 -6.69 2.02 -7.98
N MET A 134 -7.66 2.94 -8.08
CA MET A 134 -7.48 4.19 -8.81
C MET A 134 -6.38 5.07 -8.20
N ALA A 135 -6.31 5.16 -6.87
CA ALA A 135 -5.25 5.88 -6.18
C ALA A 135 -3.86 5.33 -6.57
N PHE A 136 -3.74 4.00 -6.63
CA PHE A 136 -2.51 3.33 -7.05
C PHE A 136 -2.11 3.69 -8.48
N VAL A 137 -3.01 3.55 -9.46
CA VAL A 137 -2.73 3.84 -10.87
C VAL A 137 -2.35 5.31 -11.06
N LEU A 138 -3.13 6.23 -10.51
CA LEU A 138 -2.85 7.66 -10.61
C LEU A 138 -1.54 8.05 -9.95
N ALA A 139 -1.23 7.47 -8.79
CA ALA A 139 0.02 7.71 -8.08
C ALA A 139 1.23 7.21 -8.88
N MET A 140 1.17 6.02 -9.47
CA MET A 140 2.25 5.44 -10.27
C MET A 140 2.64 6.34 -11.44
N ILE A 141 1.65 6.92 -12.12
CA ILE A 141 1.89 7.78 -13.29
C ILE A 141 2.33 9.19 -12.87
N SER A 142 1.63 9.80 -11.89
CA SER A 142 1.88 11.18 -11.50
C SER A 142 3.16 11.38 -10.67
N SER A 143 3.55 10.36 -9.92
CA SER A 143 4.67 10.46 -8.97
C SER A 143 6.00 10.84 -9.64
N PRO A 144 6.51 10.11 -10.66
CA PRO A 144 7.76 10.49 -11.31
C PRO A 144 7.66 11.81 -12.04
N ILE A 145 6.50 12.14 -12.62
CA ILE A 145 6.26 13.41 -13.31
C ILE A 145 6.38 14.58 -12.30
N ILE A 146 5.64 14.51 -11.20
CA ILE A 146 5.68 15.58 -10.17
C ILE A 146 7.09 15.69 -9.58
N ALA A 147 7.73 14.57 -9.26
CA ALA A 147 9.06 14.55 -8.67
C ALA A 147 10.12 15.12 -9.62
N SER A 148 10.03 14.90 -10.93
CA SER A 148 10.99 15.41 -11.91
C SER A 148 10.94 16.93 -12.07
N TYR A 149 9.75 17.53 -11.98
CA TYR A 149 9.58 18.99 -12.12
C TYR A 149 9.70 19.74 -10.80
N LEU A 150 9.22 19.18 -9.70
CA LEU A 150 9.05 19.88 -8.43
C LEU A 150 9.83 19.24 -7.26
N GLY A 151 10.54 18.14 -7.51
CA GLY A 151 11.30 17.43 -6.50
C GLY A 151 10.47 16.56 -5.56
N LEU A 152 11.16 15.81 -4.70
CA LEU A 152 10.56 14.87 -3.73
C LEU A 152 9.67 15.61 -2.70
N SER A 153 10.09 16.79 -2.26
CA SER A 153 9.36 17.62 -1.28
C SER A 153 7.92 17.92 -1.72
N ALA A 154 7.71 18.19 -3.02
CA ALA A 154 6.39 18.51 -3.56
C ALA A 154 5.38 17.38 -3.38
N LEU A 155 5.81 16.12 -3.44
CA LEU A 155 4.93 14.97 -3.22
C LEU A 155 4.46 14.91 -1.76
N PHE A 156 5.31 15.25 -0.82
CA PHE A 156 4.94 15.31 0.59
C PHE A 156 4.02 16.51 0.90
N TRP A 157 4.24 17.66 0.26
CA TRP A 157 3.30 18.79 0.32
C TRP A 157 1.93 18.42 -0.26
N LEU A 158 1.89 17.67 -1.37
CA LEU A 158 0.64 17.14 -1.92
C LEU A 158 -0.07 16.22 -0.92
N CYS A 159 0.66 15.34 -0.22
CA CYS A 159 0.10 14.51 0.85
C CYS A 159 -0.48 15.37 1.98
N ALA A 160 0.22 16.42 2.41
CA ALA A 160 -0.25 17.34 3.44
C ALA A 160 -1.51 18.10 3.00
N LEU A 161 -1.57 18.57 1.75
CA LEU A 161 -2.76 19.20 1.17
C LEU A 161 -3.96 18.25 1.16
N LEU A 162 -3.77 17.01 0.75
CA LEU A 162 -4.82 15.99 0.76
C LEU A 162 -5.31 15.69 2.18
N CYS A 163 -4.44 15.80 3.21
CA CYS A 163 -4.86 15.70 4.61
C CYS A 163 -5.76 16.86 5.02
N VAL A 164 -5.43 18.09 4.62
CA VAL A 164 -6.29 19.27 4.88
C VAL A 164 -7.67 19.08 4.24
N ILE A 165 -7.71 18.69 2.97
CA ILE A 165 -8.97 18.41 2.27
C ILE A 165 -9.76 17.31 2.98
N SER A 166 -9.07 16.22 3.37
CA SER A 166 -9.68 15.10 4.11
C SER A 166 -10.25 15.54 5.47
N ALA A 167 -9.55 16.44 6.18
CA ALA A 167 -10.02 16.99 7.45
C ALA A 167 -11.28 17.87 7.26
N VAL A 168 -11.29 18.71 6.23
CA VAL A 168 -12.48 19.53 5.88
C VAL A 168 -13.69 18.65 5.55
N ILE A 169 -13.49 17.61 4.73
CA ILE A 169 -14.55 16.65 4.42
C ILE A 169 -15.04 15.96 5.70
N LEU A 170 -14.13 15.55 6.58
CA LEU A 170 -14.46 14.87 7.83
C LEU A 170 -15.30 15.73 8.77
N LEU A 171 -15.07 17.05 8.81
CA LEU A 171 -15.89 17.97 9.60
C LEU A 171 -17.37 17.90 9.22
N GLY A 172 -17.66 17.72 7.93
CA GLY A 172 -19.04 17.63 7.40
C GLY A 172 -19.69 16.25 7.57
N LEU A 173 -19.00 15.25 8.15
CA LEU A 173 -19.55 13.92 8.39
C LEU A 173 -20.13 13.80 9.80
N ALA A 174 -21.24 13.07 9.95
CA ALA A 174 -21.81 12.77 11.25
C ALA A 174 -21.09 11.55 11.88
N GLU A 175 -20.94 11.54 13.20
CA GLU A 175 -20.47 10.36 13.95
C GLU A 175 -21.49 9.21 13.78
N PRO A 176 -21.08 7.96 13.52
CA PRO A 176 -21.99 6.83 13.50
C PRO A 176 -22.50 6.53 14.93
N GLU A 177 -23.67 5.93 15.02
CA GLU A 177 -24.15 5.36 16.27
C GLU A 177 -23.19 4.27 16.75
N LYS A 178 -22.88 4.27 18.06
CA LYS A 178 -22.01 3.23 18.62
C LYS A 178 -22.73 1.89 18.55
N HIS A 179 -22.25 1.00 17.71
CA HIS A 179 -22.61 -0.42 17.79
C HIS A 179 -21.64 -1.09 18.77
N GLU A 180 -22.15 -1.62 19.87
CA GLU A 180 -21.37 -2.48 20.76
C GLU A 180 -21.01 -3.77 20.02
N HIS A 181 -19.79 -3.86 19.57
CA HIS A 181 -19.23 -5.10 19.03
C HIS A 181 -18.77 -5.96 20.21
N ASN A 182 -19.68 -6.81 20.70
CA ASN A 182 -19.43 -7.81 21.75
C ASN A 182 -18.63 -9.02 21.23
N GLU A 183 -17.64 -8.85 20.37
CA GLU A 183 -16.84 -9.97 19.91
C GLU A 183 -15.43 -9.91 20.50
N THR A 184 -15.26 -10.50 21.67
CA THR A 184 -13.95 -10.88 22.25
C THR A 184 -13.39 -12.11 21.53
N THR A 185 -13.07 -11.98 20.25
CA THR A 185 -12.38 -13.07 19.57
C THR A 185 -10.88 -12.90 19.71
N THR A 186 -10.25 -13.85 20.36
CA THR A 186 -8.80 -13.86 20.52
C THR A 186 -8.13 -14.06 19.16
N THR A 187 -7.33 -13.09 18.71
CA THR A 187 -6.47 -13.16 17.51
C THR A 187 -5.67 -14.47 17.46
N TYR A 188 -5.33 -15.01 18.64
CA TYR A 188 -4.59 -16.26 18.82
C TYR A 188 -5.29 -17.48 18.17
N GLU A 189 -6.62 -17.60 18.28
CA GLU A 189 -7.35 -18.73 17.66
C GLU A 189 -7.30 -18.69 16.13
N LEU A 190 -7.34 -17.48 15.55
CA LEU A 190 -7.24 -17.31 14.10
C LEU A 190 -5.85 -17.68 13.58
N ILE A 191 -4.80 -17.31 14.31
CA ILE A 191 -3.41 -17.63 13.92
C ILE A 191 -3.13 -19.14 13.98
N LYS A 192 -3.86 -19.91 14.79
CA LYS A 192 -3.75 -21.39 14.80
C LYS A 192 -4.26 -22.04 13.51
N ASN A 193 -5.18 -21.41 12.79
CA ASN A 193 -5.70 -21.95 11.54
C ASN A 193 -4.63 -21.98 10.46
N LYS A 194 -4.33 -23.19 9.93
CA LYS A 194 -3.31 -23.42 8.91
C LYS A 194 -3.52 -22.54 7.67
N ASN A 195 -4.76 -22.41 7.21
CA ASN A 195 -5.06 -21.63 6.00
C ASN A 195 -4.88 -20.13 6.23
N VAL A 196 -5.24 -19.62 7.41
CA VAL A 196 -4.98 -18.22 7.79
C VAL A 196 -3.47 -17.94 7.80
N ARG A 197 -2.67 -18.84 8.37
CA ARG A 197 -1.19 -18.71 8.35
C ARG A 197 -0.62 -18.71 6.94
N ILE A 198 -1.08 -19.64 6.08
CA ILE A 198 -0.60 -19.72 4.68
C ILE A 198 -0.93 -18.43 3.94
N LEU A 199 -2.16 -17.92 4.01
CA LEU A 199 -2.55 -16.68 3.34
C LEU A 199 -1.79 -15.46 3.88
N SER A 200 -1.61 -15.39 5.21
CA SER A 200 -0.86 -14.29 5.84
C SER A 200 0.62 -14.31 5.46
N LEU A 201 1.24 -15.50 5.40
CA LEU A 201 2.61 -15.67 4.97
C LEU A 201 2.77 -15.35 3.46
N SER A 202 1.82 -15.76 2.64
CA SER A 202 1.79 -15.41 1.22
C SER A 202 1.71 -13.89 1.02
N ASN A 203 0.88 -13.20 1.80
CA ASN A 203 0.79 -11.74 1.77
C ASN A 203 2.08 -11.07 2.27
N PHE A 204 2.73 -11.64 3.30
CA PHE A 204 4.04 -11.17 3.76
C PHE A 204 5.06 -11.19 2.62
N PHE A 205 5.23 -12.32 1.94
CA PHE A 205 6.18 -12.42 0.84
C PHE A 205 5.79 -11.54 -0.35
N GLN A 206 4.51 -11.47 -0.71
CA GLN A 206 4.04 -10.62 -1.80
C GLN A 206 4.35 -9.14 -1.54
N LYS A 207 4.10 -8.64 -0.33
CA LYS A 207 4.42 -7.26 0.05
C LYS A 207 5.92 -7.02 0.23
N MET A 208 6.66 -8.03 0.69
CA MET A 208 8.12 -8.00 0.78
C MET A 208 8.73 -7.75 -0.61
N PHE A 209 8.34 -8.55 -1.58
CA PHE A 209 8.84 -8.39 -2.94
C PHE A 209 8.36 -7.09 -3.60
N LEU A 210 7.12 -6.65 -3.33
CA LEU A 210 6.62 -5.37 -3.85
C LEU A 210 7.49 -4.19 -3.39
N ASN A 211 7.82 -4.13 -2.12
CA ASN A 211 8.64 -3.04 -1.59
C ASN A 211 10.11 -3.17 -1.99
N ALA A 212 10.64 -4.39 -2.03
CA ALA A 212 11.97 -4.64 -2.58
C ALA A 212 12.04 -4.16 -4.03
N PHE A 213 11.06 -4.48 -4.86
CA PHE A 213 10.98 -4.04 -6.25
C PHE A 213 10.97 -2.49 -6.37
N PHE A 214 10.13 -1.79 -5.59
CA PHE A 214 10.07 -0.33 -5.65
C PHE A 214 11.37 0.35 -5.21
N VAL A 215 12.07 -0.22 -4.24
CA VAL A 215 13.38 0.29 -3.84
C VAL A 215 14.42 0.01 -4.94
N SER A 216 14.42 -1.20 -5.48
CA SER A 216 15.43 -1.65 -6.44
C SER A 216 15.27 -1.01 -7.82
N ILE A 217 14.04 -0.81 -8.31
CA ILE A 217 13.80 -0.36 -9.68
C ILE A 217 14.39 1.02 -9.95
N GLY A 218 14.26 1.95 -8.97
CA GLY A 218 14.87 3.28 -9.08
C GLY A 218 16.38 3.20 -9.13
N LEU A 219 16.99 2.35 -8.29
CA LEU A 219 18.45 2.16 -8.22
C LEU A 219 18.99 1.49 -9.49
N VAL A 220 18.30 0.49 -10.02
CA VAL A 220 18.73 -0.22 -11.25
C VAL A 220 18.56 0.66 -12.47
N LEU A 221 17.37 1.19 -12.71
CA LEU A 221 17.09 1.94 -13.93
C LEU A 221 17.89 3.24 -14.00
N VAL A 222 17.89 4.01 -12.92
CA VAL A 222 18.57 5.31 -12.90
C VAL A 222 20.06 5.16 -12.61
N GLY A 223 20.44 4.36 -11.61
CA GLY A 223 21.81 4.24 -11.16
C GLY A 223 22.69 3.39 -12.09
N GLN A 224 22.18 2.22 -12.57
CA GLN A 224 22.98 1.32 -13.39
C GLN A 224 22.77 1.50 -14.88
N MET A 225 21.51 1.68 -15.31
CA MET A 225 21.16 1.72 -16.73
C MET A 225 21.10 3.14 -17.30
N GLY A 226 21.36 4.18 -16.49
CA GLY A 226 21.36 5.58 -16.93
C GLY A 226 20.00 6.09 -17.40
N PHE A 227 18.90 5.45 -16.97
CA PHE A 227 17.57 5.85 -17.38
C PHE A 227 17.19 7.18 -16.74
N GLU A 228 16.61 8.07 -17.53
CA GLU A 228 16.25 9.40 -17.06
C GLU A 228 15.14 9.34 -16.00
N ARG A 229 15.35 9.98 -14.84
CA ARG A 229 14.37 10.02 -13.74
C ARG A 229 13.01 10.54 -14.19
N ALA A 230 12.99 11.54 -15.08
CA ALA A 230 11.76 12.11 -15.62
C ALA A 230 10.93 11.10 -16.45
N SER A 231 11.58 10.09 -17.04
CA SER A 231 10.96 9.09 -17.91
C SER A 231 10.46 7.83 -17.15
N LEU A 232 10.71 7.72 -15.85
CA LEU A 232 10.25 6.58 -15.02
C LEU A 232 8.74 6.36 -15.09
N TRP A 233 7.94 7.41 -15.34
CA TRP A 233 6.49 7.28 -15.49
C TRP A 233 6.08 6.33 -16.61
N GLN A 234 6.89 6.18 -17.67
CA GLN A 234 6.59 5.30 -18.82
C GLN A 234 6.49 3.83 -18.37
N ILE A 235 7.47 3.37 -17.60
CA ILE A 235 7.46 2.00 -17.07
C ILE A 235 6.32 1.81 -16.06
N TYR A 236 6.10 2.78 -15.18
CA TYR A 236 5.02 2.68 -14.18
C TYR A 236 3.63 2.77 -14.82
N ALA A 237 3.46 3.53 -15.91
CA ALA A 237 2.21 3.56 -16.67
C ALA A 237 1.90 2.21 -17.30
N LEU A 238 2.89 1.57 -17.92
CA LEU A 238 2.74 0.21 -18.45
C LEU A 238 2.39 -0.78 -17.34
N CYS A 239 3.12 -0.76 -16.23
CA CYS A 239 2.85 -1.59 -15.07
C CYS A 239 1.43 -1.38 -14.52
N ALA A 240 0.98 -0.13 -14.43
CA ALA A 240 -0.35 0.21 -13.93
C ALA A 240 -1.46 -0.30 -14.87
N VAL A 241 -1.31 -0.16 -16.17
CA VAL A 241 -2.27 -0.64 -17.17
C VAL A 241 -2.39 -2.16 -17.12
N PHE A 242 -1.29 -2.89 -17.22
CA PHE A 242 -1.30 -4.36 -17.17
C PHE A 242 -1.75 -4.89 -15.80
N GLY A 243 -1.35 -4.23 -14.72
CA GLY A 243 -1.81 -4.54 -13.37
C GLY A 243 -3.32 -4.36 -13.22
N PHE A 244 -3.89 -3.28 -13.73
CA PHE A 244 -5.32 -3.03 -13.68
C PHE A 244 -6.13 -4.10 -14.41
N PHE A 245 -5.72 -4.48 -15.64
CA PHE A 245 -6.35 -5.57 -16.37
C PHE A 245 -6.24 -6.90 -15.63
N SER A 246 -5.08 -7.20 -15.08
CA SER A 246 -4.85 -8.43 -14.30
C SER A 246 -5.73 -8.51 -13.04
N MET A 247 -5.94 -7.39 -12.37
CA MET A 247 -6.86 -7.31 -11.22
C MET A 247 -8.31 -7.61 -11.63
N GLY A 248 -8.74 -7.13 -12.80
CA GLY A 248 -10.04 -7.48 -13.39
C GLY A 248 -10.17 -8.97 -13.69
N VAL A 249 -9.13 -9.58 -14.25
CA VAL A 249 -9.05 -11.03 -14.50
C VAL A 249 -9.14 -11.81 -13.18
N ALA A 250 -8.43 -11.39 -12.14
CA ALA A 250 -8.48 -12.02 -10.82
C ALA A 250 -9.89 -11.99 -10.22
N GLY A 251 -10.60 -10.88 -10.31
CA GLY A 251 -11.97 -10.75 -9.83
C GLY A 251 -12.94 -11.63 -10.62
N PHE A 252 -12.87 -11.59 -11.96
CA PHE A 252 -13.80 -12.32 -12.82
C PHE A 252 -13.56 -13.84 -12.81
N LEU A 253 -12.32 -14.28 -13.02
CA LEU A 253 -12.03 -15.72 -13.06
C LEU A 253 -11.89 -16.31 -11.66
N GLY A 254 -11.33 -15.57 -10.72
CA GLY A 254 -11.08 -16.05 -9.35
C GLY A 254 -12.38 -16.19 -8.55
N ASP A 255 -13.17 -15.14 -8.47
CA ASP A 255 -14.37 -15.13 -7.64
C ASP A 255 -15.61 -15.65 -8.39
N ALA A 256 -15.87 -15.19 -9.62
CA ALA A 256 -17.08 -15.58 -10.35
C ALA A 256 -17.00 -17.00 -10.93
N LYS A 257 -15.82 -17.46 -11.37
CA LYS A 257 -15.63 -18.82 -11.94
C LYS A 257 -14.94 -19.81 -11.00
N GLY A 258 -14.65 -19.42 -9.76
CA GLY A 258 -14.07 -20.28 -8.73
C GLY A 258 -12.60 -20.72 -8.98
N LYS A 259 -11.88 -20.09 -9.92
CA LYS A 259 -10.49 -20.44 -10.31
C LYS A 259 -9.43 -19.71 -9.46
N ALA A 260 -9.75 -19.37 -8.20
CA ALA A 260 -8.85 -18.61 -7.35
C ALA A 260 -7.51 -19.31 -7.08
N LYS A 261 -7.52 -20.65 -6.92
CA LYS A 261 -6.31 -21.42 -6.67
C LYS A 261 -5.37 -21.41 -7.88
N GLU A 262 -5.92 -21.71 -9.05
CA GLU A 262 -5.16 -21.75 -10.31
C GLU A 262 -4.53 -20.39 -10.63
N LEU A 263 -5.29 -19.31 -10.45
CA LEU A 263 -4.79 -17.95 -10.65
C LEU A 263 -3.73 -17.57 -9.61
N PHE A 264 -3.86 -18.02 -8.37
CA PHE A 264 -2.85 -17.80 -7.35
C PHE A 264 -1.55 -18.51 -7.70
N PHE A 265 -1.58 -19.78 -8.14
CA PHE A 265 -0.40 -20.49 -8.62
C PHE A 265 0.20 -19.82 -9.86
N ALA A 266 -0.63 -19.40 -10.83
CA ALA A 266 -0.17 -18.65 -11.99
C ALA A 266 0.54 -17.35 -11.56
N SER A 267 -0.01 -16.62 -10.59
CA SER A 267 0.63 -15.41 -10.07
C SER A 267 2.01 -15.69 -9.46
N VAL A 268 2.18 -16.80 -8.72
CA VAL A 268 3.48 -17.19 -8.14
C VAL A 268 4.50 -17.54 -9.23
N ILE A 269 4.07 -18.26 -10.29
CA ILE A 269 4.96 -18.61 -11.41
C ILE A 269 5.39 -17.35 -12.17
N ILE A 270 4.44 -16.48 -12.53
CA ILE A 270 4.74 -15.22 -13.23
C ILE A 270 5.65 -14.35 -12.36
N PHE A 271 5.45 -14.37 -11.04
CA PHE A 271 6.28 -13.65 -10.08
C PHE A 271 7.74 -14.14 -10.11
N ALA A 272 7.95 -15.45 -10.06
CA ALA A 272 9.28 -16.04 -10.16
C ALA A 272 9.97 -15.70 -11.48
N LEU A 273 9.23 -15.77 -12.59
CA LEU A 273 9.73 -15.36 -13.91
C LEU A 273 10.10 -13.88 -13.96
N SER A 274 9.28 -13.02 -13.38
CA SER A 274 9.54 -11.57 -13.33
C SER A 274 10.82 -11.24 -12.58
N LEU A 275 11.04 -11.89 -11.44
CA LEU A 275 12.27 -11.74 -10.64
C LEU A 275 13.49 -12.20 -11.43
N LEU A 276 13.41 -13.35 -12.09
CA LEU A 276 14.49 -13.84 -12.92
C LEU A 276 14.86 -12.83 -14.02
N VAL A 277 13.86 -12.37 -14.79
CA VAL A 277 14.07 -11.41 -15.86
C VAL A 277 14.63 -10.07 -15.35
N PHE A 278 14.11 -9.59 -14.21
CA PHE A 278 14.57 -8.34 -13.62
C PHE A 278 16.01 -8.43 -13.08
N LEU A 279 16.37 -9.54 -12.44
CA LEU A 279 17.71 -9.75 -11.88
C LEU A 279 18.79 -9.89 -12.94
N ILE A 280 18.47 -10.47 -14.11
CA ILE A 280 19.43 -10.60 -15.21
C ILE A 280 19.50 -9.36 -16.11
N SER A 281 18.55 -8.42 -16.01
CA SER A 281 18.46 -7.25 -16.87
C SER A 281 19.72 -6.37 -16.89
N PRO A 282 20.41 -6.13 -15.76
CA PRO A 282 21.66 -5.35 -15.77
C PRO A 282 22.77 -6.02 -16.57
N SER A 283 22.83 -7.36 -16.54
CA SER A 283 23.89 -8.12 -17.26
C SER A 283 23.77 -8.04 -18.78
N PHE A 284 22.57 -7.77 -19.29
CA PHE A 284 22.33 -7.59 -20.73
C PHE A 284 22.41 -6.14 -21.20
N GLU A 285 22.56 -5.17 -20.27
CA GLU A 285 22.55 -3.73 -20.57
C GLU A 285 21.32 -3.29 -21.42
N ASN A 286 20.26 -4.09 -21.38
CA ASN A 286 19.08 -3.89 -22.20
C ASN A 286 17.87 -3.54 -21.34
N ILE A 287 17.47 -2.28 -21.42
CA ILE A 287 16.36 -1.73 -20.66
C ILE A 287 15.02 -2.46 -20.92
N LEU A 288 14.87 -3.10 -22.08
CA LEU A 288 13.65 -3.85 -22.43
C LEU A 288 13.43 -5.01 -21.44
N PHE A 289 14.49 -5.72 -21.00
CA PHE A 289 14.37 -6.78 -20.01
C PHE A 289 13.88 -6.25 -18.66
N ALA A 290 14.36 -5.07 -18.23
CA ALA A 290 13.88 -4.43 -17.02
C ALA A 290 12.40 -4.06 -17.11
N PHE A 291 11.96 -3.53 -18.25
CA PHE A 291 10.54 -3.22 -18.53
C PHE A 291 9.67 -4.47 -18.54
N VAL A 292 10.09 -5.53 -19.21
CA VAL A 292 9.36 -6.81 -19.25
C VAL A 292 9.27 -7.40 -17.83
N GLY A 293 10.37 -7.44 -17.10
CA GLY A 293 10.40 -7.90 -15.72
C GLY A 293 9.45 -7.10 -14.82
N ALA A 294 9.44 -5.77 -14.93
CA ALA A 294 8.55 -4.91 -14.17
C ALA A 294 7.07 -5.15 -14.49
N VAL A 295 6.72 -5.25 -15.76
CA VAL A 295 5.33 -5.53 -16.21
C VAL A 295 4.86 -6.89 -15.71
N LEU A 296 5.67 -7.93 -15.86
CA LEU A 296 5.37 -9.27 -15.34
C LEU A 296 5.18 -9.27 -13.83
N PHE A 297 6.01 -8.50 -13.11
CA PHE A 297 5.89 -8.33 -11.66
C PHE A 297 4.51 -7.77 -11.29
N PHE A 298 4.08 -6.69 -11.95
CA PHE A 298 2.80 -6.05 -11.66
C PHE A 298 1.60 -6.90 -12.07
N ILE A 299 1.70 -7.67 -13.16
CA ILE A 299 0.70 -8.68 -13.53
C ILE A 299 0.54 -9.70 -12.39
N ALA A 300 1.64 -10.28 -11.93
CA ALA A 300 1.65 -11.27 -10.86
C ALA A 300 1.09 -10.71 -9.55
N PHE A 301 1.55 -9.53 -9.14
CA PHE A 301 1.09 -8.84 -7.94
C PHE A 301 -0.42 -8.58 -8.00
N SER A 302 -0.91 -8.02 -9.09
CA SER A 302 -2.31 -7.63 -9.27
C SER A 302 -3.26 -8.83 -9.44
N LEU A 303 -2.76 -9.99 -9.88
CA LEU A 303 -3.50 -11.25 -9.83
C LEU A 303 -3.62 -11.78 -8.39
N GLY A 304 -2.53 -11.77 -7.64
CA GLY A 304 -2.46 -12.38 -6.31
C GLY A 304 -3.18 -11.59 -5.22
N GLU A 305 -3.06 -10.27 -5.21
CA GLU A 305 -3.55 -9.40 -4.13
C GLU A 305 -5.07 -9.53 -3.87
N PRO A 306 -5.97 -9.41 -4.88
CA PRO A 306 -7.41 -9.57 -4.65
C PRO A 306 -7.77 -10.98 -4.18
N ILE A 307 -7.05 -12.00 -4.67
CA ILE A 307 -7.29 -13.39 -4.31
C ILE A 307 -6.99 -13.63 -2.83
N LEU A 308 -5.85 -13.13 -2.32
CA LEU A 308 -5.50 -13.26 -0.90
C LEU A 308 -6.55 -12.60 0.01
N GLN A 309 -6.99 -11.39 -0.33
CA GLN A 309 -8.02 -10.67 0.41
C GLN A 309 -9.37 -11.41 0.38
N SER A 310 -9.78 -11.88 -0.80
CA SER A 310 -11.03 -12.62 -1.00
C SER A 310 -11.03 -13.96 -0.25
N GLN A 311 -9.97 -14.75 -0.36
CA GLN A 311 -9.85 -16.05 0.31
C GLN A 311 -9.81 -15.90 1.83
N MET A 312 -9.09 -14.92 2.38
CA MET A 312 -9.10 -14.65 3.82
C MET A 312 -10.50 -14.28 4.30
N SER A 313 -11.20 -13.43 3.56
CA SER A 313 -12.57 -13.01 3.86
C SER A 313 -13.58 -14.18 3.82
N LYS A 314 -13.40 -15.17 2.93
CA LYS A 314 -14.26 -16.35 2.80
C LYS A 314 -14.01 -17.37 3.92
N LEU A 315 -12.75 -17.56 4.33
CA LEU A 315 -12.37 -18.50 5.39
C LEU A 315 -12.91 -18.11 6.76
N THR A 316 -13.11 -16.83 7.01
CA THR A 316 -13.37 -16.29 8.35
C THR A 316 -14.63 -15.43 8.38
N LYS A 317 -15.77 -15.94 7.83
CA LYS A 317 -17.02 -15.17 7.68
C LYS A 317 -17.47 -14.44 8.96
N ALA A 318 -17.40 -15.10 10.12
CA ALA A 318 -17.79 -14.52 11.40
C ALA A 318 -16.75 -13.55 11.99
N LYS A 319 -15.45 -13.66 11.60
CA LYS A 319 -14.32 -12.94 12.19
C LYS A 319 -13.51 -12.19 11.12
N ARG A 320 -14.17 -11.75 10.06
CA ARG A 320 -13.56 -11.17 8.85
C ARG A 320 -12.63 -9.99 9.15
N GLY A 321 -13.04 -9.08 10.02
CA GLY A 321 -12.25 -7.88 10.36
C GLY A 321 -10.91 -8.23 11.01
N VAL A 322 -10.92 -9.13 12.01
CA VAL A 322 -9.69 -9.55 12.71
C VAL A 322 -8.76 -10.33 11.76
N ALA A 323 -9.33 -11.21 10.92
CA ALA A 323 -8.54 -12.00 9.97
C ALA A 323 -7.87 -11.13 8.90
N LEU A 324 -8.58 -10.14 8.34
CA LEU A 324 -8.00 -9.16 7.43
C LEU A 324 -6.98 -8.26 8.14
N GLY A 325 -7.18 -7.96 9.42
CA GLY A 325 -6.19 -7.28 10.26
C GLY A 325 -4.88 -8.06 10.37
N VAL A 326 -4.96 -9.37 10.64
CA VAL A 326 -3.78 -10.27 10.69
C VAL A 326 -3.10 -10.33 9.32
N LEU A 327 -3.87 -10.48 8.24
CA LEU A 327 -3.34 -10.49 6.87
C LEU A 327 -2.56 -9.21 6.57
N ASN A 328 -3.15 -8.05 6.87
CA ASN A 328 -2.54 -6.75 6.60
C ASN A 328 -1.32 -6.49 7.49
N ALA A 329 -1.35 -6.89 8.77
CA ALA A 329 -0.19 -6.77 9.66
C ALA A 329 1.01 -7.57 9.13
N CYS A 330 0.78 -8.82 8.68
CA CYS A 330 1.81 -9.63 8.02
C CYS A 330 2.31 -8.95 6.74
N GLY A 331 1.41 -8.37 5.93
CA GLY A 331 1.77 -7.61 4.74
C GLY A 331 2.66 -6.39 5.05
N TYR A 332 2.37 -5.63 6.10
CA TYR A 332 3.24 -4.52 6.54
C TYR A 332 4.61 -5.04 7.01
N GLY A 333 4.65 -6.19 7.71
CA GLY A 333 5.91 -6.85 8.06
C GLY A 333 6.74 -7.20 6.82
N GLY A 334 6.11 -7.77 5.81
CA GLY A 334 6.74 -8.02 4.51
C GLY A 334 7.24 -6.73 3.85
N SER A 335 6.42 -5.68 3.83
CA SER A 335 6.80 -4.38 3.28
C SER A 335 8.05 -3.79 3.94
N PHE A 336 8.14 -3.87 5.27
CA PHE A 336 9.31 -3.40 6.01
C PHE A 336 10.57 -4.19 5.65
N VAL A 337 10.50 -5.52 5.73
CA VAL A 337 11.63 -6.41 5.40
C VAL A 337 12.04 -6.22 3.93
N GLY A 338 11.08 -6.15 3.02
CA GLY A 338 11.33 -5.98 1.59
C GLY A 338 12.03 -4.68 1.24
N SER A 339 11.69 -3.58 1.91
CA SER A 339 12.36 -2.30 1.67
C SER A 339 13.84 -2.32 2.09
N LEU A 340 14.17 -3.01 3.19
CA LEU A 340 15.57 -3.18 3.64
C LEU A 340 16.34 -4.12 2.71
N LEU A 341 15.75 -5.26 2.32
CA LEU A 341 16.40 -6.22 1.43
C LEU A 341 16.64 -5.63 0.04
N GLY A 342 15.66 -4.91 -0.53
CA GLY A 342 15.81 -4.26 -1.83
C GLY A 342 16.93 -3.22 -1.83
N ALA A 343 17.08 -2.47 -0.75
CA ALA A 343 18.17 -1.52 -0.60
C ALA A 343 19.54 -2.20 -0.45
N SER A 344 19.63 -3.23 0.42
CA SER A 344 20.91 -3.90 0.72
C SER A 344 21.48 -4.67 -0.48
N TYR A 345 20.61 -5.30 -1.29
CA TYR A 345 21.05 -6.08 -2.45
C TYR A 345 21.65 -5.19 -3.54
N PHE A 346 21.13 -3.99 -3.73
CA PHE A 346 21.61 -3.05 -4.74
C PHE A 346 22.59 -1.99 -4.21
N ALA A 347 22.93 -2.02 -2.92
CA ALA A 347 23.93 -1.12 -2.32
C ALA A 347 25.28 -1.08 -3.06
N PRO A 348 25.85 -2.22 -3.52
CA PRO A 348 27.14 -2.22 -4.24
C PRO A 348 27.09 -1.51 -5.59
N TYR A 349 25.93 -1.20 -6.12
CA TYR A 349 25.74 -0.65 -7.46
C TYR A 349 25.40 0.85 -7.45
N VAL A 350 25.37 1.50 -6.27
CA VAL A 350 24.99 2.92 -6.09
C VAL A 350 26.20 3.79 -5.75
N MET A 351 27.41 3.19 -5.54
CA MET A 351 28.65 3.89 -5.28
C MET A 351 29.33 4.36 -6.56
#